data_1d2cccab6b24c6c19d08c1cc0383e1f5
#
_entry.id   1d2cccab6b24c6c19d08c1cc0383e1f5
#
_cell.length_a   1.000
_cell.length_b   1.000
_cell.length_c   1.000
_cell.angle_alpha   90.00
_cell.angle_beta   90.00
_cell.angle_gamma   90.00
#
_symmetry.space_group_name_H-M   'P 1'
#
loop_
_entity.id
_entity.type
_entity.pdbx_description
1 polymer ?
#
loop_
_entity_poly.entity_id
_entity_poly.type
_entity_poly.pdbx_seq_one_letter_code
_entity_poly.pdbx_strand_id
1 'polypeptide(L)'
;MEYWIAALLLLNGLVVAQETSGLSLRTHIALPNVDGRMDHLSVDIKGQRLFSSALGNNTVEVIDLQSGKRVRTLPGLAEPQGLFFDASTNRLYAANGVDGSTRIFDGATFQLLDTVKFSDDADNIRYDARSRSVIVGYGGEKGLRGRPQGSGALGILDSSGKLSREIVVDAHPESFQLEKTGTRVFANVPDKQEVQVADFVKGTILARWPTTVARTCFPMALDEAHHRLFIGCRAPARLLVIDTESGRTVASTEIVGDTDDLFYDAARSRIYVIGGQGFIDALQQKDPDHYERIAHYATPPGTRTGLFVPEWGKLFAAVPHRGEQRSEILEYDAK
;
A
#
# COMPACT_ATOMS: atom_id res chain seq x y z
N MET A 1 71.99 13.67 -29.90
CA MET A 1 70.55 13.71 -30.25
C MET A 1 69.95 12.47 -29.63
N GLU A 2 69.41 12.63 -28.38
CA GLU A 2 68.76 11.54 -27.68
C GLU A 2 67.24 11.75 -27.77
N TYR A 3 66.54 10.77 -28.31
CA TYR A 3 65.09 10.79 -28.42
C TYR A 3 64.47 10.07 -27.19
N TRP A 4 63.73 10.80 -26.37
CA TRP A 4 62.91 10.27 -25.29
C TRP A 4 61.57 9.90 -25.85
N ILE A 5 61.21 8.61 -25.84
CA ILE A 5 59.88 8.10 -26.16
C ILE A 5 59.09 8.06 -24.86
N ALA A 6 58.09 8.94 -24.69
CA ALA A 6 57.15 8.91 -23.62
C ALA A 6 56.05 7.87 -23.91
N ALA A 7 56.02 6.80 -23.16
CA ALA A 7 54.93 5.81 -23.22
C ALA A 7 53.72 6.32 -22.45
N LEU A 8 52.64 6.58 -23.15
CA LEU A 8 51.33 6.94 -22.55
C LEU A 8 50.61 5.64 -22.11
N LEU A 9 50.59 5.37 -20.82
CA LEU A 9 49.77 4.30 -20.22
C LEU A 9 48.29 4.78 -20.16
N LEU A 10 47.45 4.27 -21.06
CA LEU A 10 46.00 4.38 -20.96
C LEU A 10 45.48 3.45 -19.86
N LEU A 11 45.19 3.99 -18.69
CA LEU A 11 44.41 3.28 -17.69
C LEU A 11 42.94 3.21 -18.16
N ASN A 12 42.56 2.06 -18.70
CA ASN A 12 41.16 1.71 -18.85
C ASN A 12 40.57 1.45 -17.46
N GLY A 13 39.93 2.45 -16.88
CA GLY A 13 39.11 2.28 -15.69
C GLY A 13 37.91 1.39 -16.01
N LEU A 14 37.93 0.15 -15.56
CA LEU A 14 36.71 -0.67 -15.47
C LEU A 14 35.74 0.06 -14.55
N VAL A 15 34.74 0.72 -15.14
CA VAL A 15 33.53 1.13 -14.40
C VAL A 15 32.80 -0.17 -14.07
N VAL A 16 33.10 -0.70 -12.89
CA VAL A 16 32.26 -1.73 -12.29
C VAL A 16 30.91 -1.03 -12.03
N ALA A 17 29.93 -1.31 -12.84
CA ALA A 17 28.55 -0.92 -12.56
C ALA A 17 28.21 -1.54 -11.21
N GLN A 18 28.12 -0.71 -10.17
CA GLN A 18 27.67 -1.11 -8.86
C GLN A 18 26.25 -1.63 -9.07
N GLU A 19 26.05 -2.95 -8.93
CA GLU A 19 24.68 -3.52 -8.96
C GLU A 19 23.90 -2.78 -7.89
N THR A 20 22.93 -1.96 -8.33
CA THR A 20 22.06 -1.22 -7.43
C THR A 20 21.21 -2.24 -6.69
N SER A 21 21.63 -2.57 -5.48
CA SER A 21 20.88 -3.45 -4.58
C SER A 21 19.54 -2.80 -4.27
N GLY A 22 18.45 -3.35 -4.79
CA GLY A 22 17.13 -2.83 -4.45
C GLY A 22 16.08 -3.05 -5.54
N LEU A 23 15.72 -2.01 -6.28
CA LEU A 23 14.73 -2.04 -7.35
C LEU A 23 15.39 -1.81 -8.71
N SER A 24 14.87 -2.47 -9.74
CA SER A 24 15.27 -2.27 -11.13
C SER A 24 14.02 -2.04 -11.97
N LEU A 25 13.85 -0.85 -12.52
CA LEU A 25 12.72 -0.53 -13.39
C LEU A 25 12.74 -1.43 -14.64
N ARG A 26 11.63 -2.09 -14.90
CA ARG A 26 11.47 -3.05 -16.00
C ARG A 26 10.66 -2.48 -17.15
N THR A 27 9.53 -1.88 -16.85
CA THR A 27 8.63 -1.39 -17.87
C THR A 27 7.73 -0.27 -17.36
N HIS A 28 7.18 0.47 -18.30
CA HIS A 28 6.14 1.46 -18.16
C HIS A 28 4.87 0.94 -18.82
N ILE A 29 3.78 0.82 -18.08
CA ILE A 29 2.49 0.41 -18.63
C ILE A 29 1.59 1.64 -18.72
N ALA A 30 1.42 2.16 -19.91
CA ALA A 30 0.65 3.37 -20.14
C ALA A 30 -0.85 3.19 -19.85
N LEU A 31 -1.45 4.19 -19.19
CA LEU A 31 -2.88 4.28 -18.92
C LEU A 31 -3.49 5.51 -19.63
N PRO A 32 -3.65 5.47 -20.95
CA PRO A 32 -4.15 6.62 -21.70
C PRO A 32 -5.59 6.99 -21.29
N ASN A 33 -5.89 8.29 -21.22
CA ASN A 33 -7.20 8.84 -20.81
C ASN A 33 -7.62 8.44 -19.38
N VAL A 34 -6.66 8.30 -18.48
CA VAL A 34 -6.88 8.18 -17.05
C VAL A 34 -6.39 9.47 -16.41
N ASP A 35 -7.29 10.20 -15.78
CA ASP A 35 -7.03 11.52 -15.22
C ASP A 35 -6.92 11.49 -13.69
N GLY A 36 -6.18 12.47 -13.15
CA GLY A 36 -6.11 12.75 -11.73
C GLY A 36 -5.30 11.72 -10.93
N ARG A 37 -5.67 11.62 -9.66
CA ARG A 37 -4.97 10.81 -8.65
C ARG A 37 -5.21 9.32 -8.88
N MET A 38 -4.15 8.54 -8.69
CA MET A 38 -4.21 7.08 -8.57
C MET A 38 -4.20 6.69 -7.08
N ASP A 39 -4.75 5.51 -6.78
CA ASP A 39 -4.78 4.98 -5.43
C ASP A 39 -4.33 3.51 -5.39
N HIS A 40 -4.80 2.70 -4.43
CA HIS A 40 -4.27 1.36 -4.18
C HIS A 40 -4.45 0.38 -5.34
N LEU A 41 -3.64 -0.66 -5.33
CA LEU A 41 -3.63 -1.70 -6.34
C LEU A 41 -3.93 -3.08 -5.74
N SER A 42 -4.35 -4.00 -6.59
CA SER A 42 -4.50 -5.41 -6.26
C SER A 42 -4.08 -6.28 -7.45
N VAL A 43 -3.80 -7.57 -7.21
CA VAL A 43 -3.30 -8.47 -8.23
C VAL A 43 -4.04 -9.81 -8.24
N ASP A 44 -4.32 -10.31 -9.42
CA ASP A 44 -4.65 -11.70 -9.68
C ASP A 44 -3.37 -12.43 -10.12
N ILE A 45 -2.75 -13.13 -9.18
CA ILE A 45 -1.49 -13.84 -9.42
C ILE A 45 -1.63 -14.87 -10.54
N LYS A 46 -2.70 -15.66 -10.52
CA LYS A 46 -2.92 -16.74 -11.47
C LYS A 46 -3.29 -16.22 -12.87
N GLY A 47 -4.15 -15.22 -12.92
CA GLY A 47 -4.57 -14.59 -14.18
C GLY A 47 -3.57 -13.57 -14.72
N GLN A 48 -2.49 -13.26 -13.98
CA GLN A 48 -1.49 -12.24 -14.31
C GLN A 48 -2.13 -10.89 -14.65
N ARG A 49 -3.08 -10.46 -13.81
CA ARG A 49 -3.80 -9.19 -13.97
C ARG A 49 -3.52 -8.28 -12.79
N LEU A 50 -3.23 -7.02 -13.09
CA LEU A 50 -3.15 -5.97 -12.09
C LEU A 50 -4.40 -5.12 -12.15
N PHE A 51 -4.93 -4.77 -10.99
CA PHE A 51 -6.05 -3.85 -10.82
C PHE A 51 -5.52 -2.58 -10.16
N SER A 52 -5.86 -1.42 -10.70
CA SER A 52 -5.44 -0.13 -10.16
C SER A 52 -6.62 0.80 -9.99
N SER A 53 -6.81 1.33 -8.80
CA SER A 53 -7.77 2.40 -8.53
C SER A 53 -7.29 3.69 -9.18
N ALA A 54 -8.08 4.20 -10.13
CA ALA A 54 -7.91 5.54 -10.70
C ALA A 54 -8.92 6.47 -10.01
N LEU A 55 -8.59 6.86 -8.76
CA LEU A 55 -9.46 7.60 -7.86
C LEU A 55 -10.00 8.87 -8.54
N GLY A 56 -9.12 9.70 -9.09
CA GLY A 56 -9.51 10.95 -9.74
C GLY A 56 -10.28 10.76 -11.04
N ASN A 57 -10.27 9.56 -11.63
CA ASN A 57 -10.98 9.19 -12.83
C ASN A 57 -12.31 8.45 -12.54
N ASN A 58 -12.57 8.08 -11.28
CA ASN A 58 -13.73 7.28 -10.85
C ASN A 58 -13.81 5.92 -11.55
N THR A 59 -12.66 5.28 -11.79
CA THR A 59 -12.55 4.00 -12.49
C THR A 59 -11.59 3.05 -11.79
N VAL A 60 -11.74 1.76 -12.08
CA VAL A 60 -10.69 0.76 -11.84
C VAL A 60 -10.17 0.27 -13.18
N GLU A 61 -8.86 0.33 -13.33
CA GLU A 61 -8.16 -0.10 -14.53
C GLU A 61 -7.71 -1.55 -14.40
N VAL A 62 -8.01 -2.38 -15.39
CA VAL A 62 -7.58 -3.78 -15.47
C VAL A 62 -6.46 -3.90 -16.46
N ILE A 63 -5.31 -4.36 -15.99
CA ILE A 63 -4.08 -4.45 -16.76
C ILE A 63 -3.71 -5.92 -16.91
N ASP A 64 -3.47 -6.36 -18.12
CA ASP A 64 -2.88 -7.65 -18.44
C ASP A 64 -1.34 -7.51 -18.37
N LEU A 65 -0.73 -8.19 -17.43
CA LEU A 65 0.72 -8.09 -17.20
C LEU A 65 1.56 -8.87 -18.22
N GLN A 66 0.96 -9.82 -18.95
CA GLN A 66 1.68 -10.52 -20.04
C GLN A 66 1.89 -9.62 -21.23
N SER A 67 0.85 -8.89 -21.62
CA SER A 67 0.92 -7.94 -22.74
C SER A 67 1.44 -6.56 -22.33
N GLY A 68 1.48 -6.26 -21.01
CA GLY A 68 1.80 -4.93 -20.49
C GLY A 68 0.79 -3.86 -20.92
N LYS A 69 -0.49 -4.21 -21.03
CA LYS A 69 -1.53 -3.29 -21.54
C LYS A 69 -2.77 -3.26 -20.63
N ARG A 70 -3.39 -2.09 -20.55
CA ARG A 70 -4.75 -2.00 -20.02
C ARG A 70 -5.70 -2.71 -20.98
N VAL A 71 -6.45 -3.68 -20.46
CA VAL A 71 -7.43 -4.48 -21.23
C VAL A 71 -8.86 -4.09 -20.93
N ARG A 72 -9.12 -3.42 -19.81
CA ARG A 72 -10.46 -2.97 -19.43
C ARG A 72 -10.42 -1.81 -18.45
N THR A 73 -11.47 -0.97 -18.50
CA THR A 73 -11.80 0.06 -17.52
C THR A 73 -13.15 -0.27 -16.92
N LEU A 74 -13.26 -0.23 -15.60
CA LEU A 74 -14.52 -0.38 -14.86
C LEU A 74 -15.00 1.02 -14.43
N PRO A 75 -16.00 1.60 -15.09
CA PRO A 75 -16.44 2.97 -14.81
C PRO A 75 -17.50 3.03 -13.71
N GLY A 76 -17.83 4.26 -13.31
CA GLY A 76 -18.97 4.56 -12.45
C GLY A 76 -18.76 4.25 -10.99
N LEU A 77 -17.50 4.19 -10.52
CA LEU A 77 -17.18 4.17 -9.11
C LEU A 77 -17.22 5.60 -8.53
N ALA A 78 -17.03 5.74 -7.22
CA ALA A 78 -17.13 7.01 -6.52
C ALA A 78 -15.87 7.23 -5.69
N GLU A 79 -14.79 7.69 -6.34
CA GLU A 79 -13.44 7.75 -5.81
C GLU A 79 -12.98 6.38 -5.27
N PRO A 80 -12.69 5.41 -6.17
CA PRO A 80 -12.20 4.11 -5.74
C PRO A 80 -10.82 4.23 -5.11
N GLN A 81 -10.67 3.65 -3.94
CA GLN A 81 -9.46 3.66 -3.11
C GLN A 81 -8.91 2.23 -2.99
N GLY A 82 -9.28 1.49 -1.95
CA GLY A 82 -8.82 0.14 -1.71
C GLY A 82 -9.34 -0.87 -2.73
N LEU A 83 -8.46 -1.80 -3.12
CA LEU A 83 -8.78 -2.94 -3.99
C LEU A 83 -8.34 -4.26 -3.36
N PHE A 84 -9.11 -5.30 -3.59
CA PHE A 84 -8.71 -6.66 -3.28
C PHE A 84 -9.32 -7.64 -4.26
N PHE A 85 -8.48 -8.50 -4.86
CA PHE A 85 -8.93 -9.62 -5.69
C PHE A 85 -8.85 -10.92 -4.89
N ASP A 86 -10.02 -11.51 -4.63
CA ASP A 86 -10.13 -12.82 -4.01
C ASP A 86 -10.09 -13.92 -5.08
N ALA A 87 -8.94 -14.55 -5.23
CA ALA A 87 -8.75 -15.65 -6.18
C ALA A 87 -9.59 -16.89 -5.85
N SER A 88 -10.00 -17.07 -4.59
CA SER A 88 -10.76 -18.24 -4.15
C SER A 88 -12.23 -18.19 -4.60
N THR A 89 -12.80 -16.99 -4.67
CA THR A 89 -14.17 -16.73 -5.10
C THR A 89 -14.24 -16.07 -6.48
N ASN A 90 -13.10 -15.73 -7.07
CA ASN A 90 -12.96 -14.96 -8.31
C ASN A 90 -13.77 -13.65 -8.25
N ARG A 91 -13.55 -12.85 -7.19
CA ARG A 91 -14.24 -11.58 -6.98
C ARG A 91 -13.24 -10.45 -6.81
N LEU A 92 -13.55 -9.30 -7.42
CA LEU A 92 -12.83 -8.05 -7.21
C LEU A 92 -13.66 -7.14 -6.31
N TYR A 93 -13.08 -6.72 -5.20
CA TYR A 93 -13.64 -5.76 -4.25
C TYR A 93 -13.02 -4.40 -4.52
N ALA A 94 -13.84 -3.34 -4.58
CA ALA A 94 -13.41 -1.95 -4.75
C ALA A 94 -14.13 -1.06 -3.73
N ALA A 95 -13.37 -0.53 -2.79
CA ALA A 95 -13.85 0.43 -1.81
C ALA A 95 -13.91 1.84 -2.42
N ASN A 96 -14.91 2.62 -2.06
CA ASN A 96 -15.20 3.94 -2.62
C ASN A 96 -15.33 4.98 -1.52
N GLY A 97 -14.50 6.00 -1.54
CA GLY A 97 -14.43 7.04 -0.51
C GLY A 97 -15.69 7.89 -0.44
N VAL A 98 -16.14 8.43 -1.57
CA VAL A 98 -17.25 9.41 -1.58
C VAL A 98 -18.57 8.84 -1.10
N ASP A 99 -18.92 7.62 -1.53
CA ASP A 99 -20.23 7.05 -1.23
C ASP A 99 -20.22 5.97 -0.13
N GLY A 100 -19.04 5.71 0.46
CA GLY A 100 -18.87 4.73 1.53
C GLY A 100 -19.27 3.32 1.12
N SER A 101 -19.11 2.95 -0.16
CA SER A 101 -19.48 1.63 -0.64
C SER A 101 -18.27 0.76 -0.94
N THR A 102 -18.43 -0.55 -0.78
CA THR A 102 -17.53 -1.52 -1.41
C THR A 102 -18.32 -2.26 -2.47
N ARG A 103 -17.90 -2.12 -3.73
CA ARG A 103 -18.49 -2.82 -4.86
C ARG A 103 -17.78 -4.13 -5.10
N ILE A 104 -18.55 -5.17 -5.40
CA ILE A 104 -18.06 -6.54 -5.61
C ILE A 104 -18.35 -6.91 -7.04
N PHE A 105 -17.31 -7.19 -7.82
CA PHE A 105 -17.42 -7.56 -9.23
C PHE A 105 -17.03 -9.03 -9.43
N ASP A 106 -17.64 -9.68 -10.41
CA ASP A 106 -17.16 -10.96 -10.93
C ASP A 106 -15.81 -10.78 -11.61
N GLY A 107 -14.82 -11.56 -11.23
CA GLY A 107 -13.44 -11.40 -11.70
C GLY A 107 -13.20 -11.84 -13.14
N ALA A 108 -14.14 -12.52 -13.81
CA ALA A 108 -14.01 -12.91 -15.20
C ALA A 108 -14.76 -11.95 -16.14
N THR A 109 -16.01 -11.60 -15.78
CA THR A 109 -16.89 -10.78 -16.61
C THR A 109 -16.85 -9.29 -16.24
N PHE A 110 -16.42 -8.98 -15.02
CA PHE A 110 -16.45 -7.67 -14.39
C PHE A 110 -17.88 -7.08 -14.26
N GLN A 111 -18.88 -7.95 -14.21
CA GLN A 111 -20.22 -7.55 -13.86
C GLN A 111 -20.32 -7.26 -12.36
N LEU A 112 -21.04 -6.20 -11.99
CA LEU A 112 -21.32 -5.90 -10.59
C LEU A 112 -22.22 -7.02 -10.02
N LEU A 113 -21.72 -7.69 -8.97
CA LEU A 113 -22.44 -8.75 -8.26
C LEU A 113 -23.19 -8.21 -7.06
N ASP A 114 -22.57 -7.31 -6.28
CA ASP A 114 -23.13 -6.79 -5.04
C ASP A 114 -22.50 -5.45 -4.67
N THR A 115 -23.15 -4.74 -3.74
CA THR A 115 -22.65 -3.50 -3.16
C THR A 115 -22.92 -3.49 -1.66
N VAL A 116 -21.85 -3.48 -0.87
CA VAL A 116 -21.93 -3.27 0.58
C VAL A 116 -21.88 -1.78 0.86
N LYS A 117 -22.82 -1.27 1.66
CA LYS A 117 -22.86 0.13 2.07
C LYS A 117 -22.41 0.28 3.51
N PHE A 118 -21.41 1.14 3.71
CA PHE A 118 -20.95 1.62 5.00
C PHE A 118 -21.44 3.05 5.26
N SER A 119 -20.97 3.69 6.34
CA SER A 119 -21.40 5.06 6.67
C SER A 119 -20.83 6.07 5.67
N ASP A 120 -19.55 6.04 5.43
CA ASP A 120 -18.77 6.89 4.54
C ASP A 120 -17.37 6.32 4.36
N ASP A 121 -16.58 6.95 3.52
CA ASP A 121 -15.14 6.76 3.31
C ASP A 121 -14.66 5.31 3.47
N ALA A 122 -15.11 4.44 2.54
CA ALA A 122 -14.60 3.08 2.46
C ALA A 122 -13.26 3.11 1.72
N ASP A 123 -12.21 2.73 2.42
CA ASP A 123 -10.84 2.85 1.94
C ASP A 123 -10.10 1.52 1.95
N ASN A 124 -9.13 1.35 2.79
CA ASN A 124 -8.19 0.23 2.77
C ASN A 124 -8.88 -1.13 2.89
N ILE A 125 -8.43 -2.11 2.10
CA ILE A 125 -8.95 -3.47 2.13
C ILE A 125 -7.83 -4.45 2.50
N ARG A 126 -8.13 -5.41 3.40
CA ARG A 126 -7.26 -6.54 3.74
C ARG A 126 -8.06 -7.84 3.75
N TYR A 127 -7.35 -8.95 3.70
CA TYR A 127 -7.95 -10.29 3.73
C TYR A 127 -7.38 -11.11 4.86
N ASP A 128 -8.25 -11.71 5.66
CA ASP A 128 -7.88 -12.73 6.63
C ASP A 128 -8.15 -14.13 6.06
N ALA A 129 -7.08 -14.83 5.73
CA ALA A 129 -7.17 -16.17 5.12
C ALA A 129 -7.74 -17.24 6.09
N ARG A 130 -7.62 -17.03 7.41
CA ARG A 130 -8.12 -17.97 8.42
C ARG A 130 -9.65 -17.97 8.48
N SER A 131 -10.25 -16.79 8.53
CA SER A 131 -11.71 -16.61 8.54
C SER A 131 -12.29 -16.52 7.13
N ARG A 132 -11.46 -16.40 6.09
CA ARG A 132 -11.86 -16.12 4.70
C ARG A 132 -12.70 -14.86 4.59
N SER A 133 -12.32 -13.84 5.34
CA SER A 133 -13.05 -12.58 5.40
C SER A 133 -12.29 -11.48 4.70
N VAL A 134 -13.02 -10.63 3.98
CA VAL A 134 -12.52 -9.35 3.46
C VAL A 134 -12.81 -8.29 4.50
N ILE A 135 -11.82 -7.49 4.85
CA ILE A 135 -11.94 -6.44 5.85
C ILE A 135 -11.77 -5.09 5.15
N VAL A 136 -12.68 -4.16 5.42
CA VAL A 136 -12.69 -2.82 4.84
C VAL A 136 -12.62 -1.80 5.98
N GLY A 137 -11.62 -0.90 5.92
CA GLY A 137 -11.58 0.29 6.76
C GLY A 137 -12.57 1.33 6.22
N TYR A 138 -13.33 1.99 7.11
CA TYR A 138 -14.32 2.99 6.69
C TYR A 138 -14.76 3.91 7.83
N GLY A 139 -15.47 4.98 7.46
CA GLY A 139 -16.08 5.91 8.40
C GLY A 139 -15.16 7.05 8.78
N GLY A 140 -15.52 7.82 9.78
CA GLY A 140 -14.73 8.94 10.30
C GLY A 140 -15.35 10.30 10.05
N GLU A 141 -15.95 10.56 8.89
CA GLU A 141 -16.56 11.85 8.57
C GLU A 141 -17.96 11.99 9.20
N LYS A 142 -18.86 11.09 8.84
CA LYS A 142 -20.26 11.10 9.34
C LYS A 142 -20.42 10.31 10.61
N GLY A 143 -19.45 9.46 10.92
CA GLY A 143 -19.50 8.53 12.04
C GLY A 143 -20.44 7.35 11.81
N LEU A 144 -20.43 6.42 12.76
CA LEU A 144 -21.23 5.20 12.71
C LEU A 144 -22.58 5.40 13.42
N ARG A 145 -23.66 4.81 12.87
CA ARG A 145 -24.98 4.89 13.50
C ARG A 145 -24.97 4.41 14.96
N GLY A 146 -25.40 5.29 15.87
CA GLY A 146 -25.43 4.99 17.31
C GLY A 146 -24.05 5.05 17.99
N ARG A 147 -23.03 5.61 17.35
CA ARG A 147 -21.70 5.84 17.88
C ARG A 147 -21.36 7.34 17.91
N PRO A 148 -20.31 7.76 18.62
CA PRO A 148 -19.84 9.14 18.57
C PRO A 148 -19.54 9.59 17.13
N GLN A 149 -19.81 10.84 16.84
CA GLN A 149 -19.42 11.46 15.55
C GLN A 149 -17.90 11.32 15.37
N GLY A 150 -17.47 11.03 14.15
CA GLY A 150 -16.07 10.82 13.82
C GLY A 150 -15.58 9.39 14.06
N SER A 151 -16.41 8.47 14.59
CA SER A 151 -16.01 7.05 14.72
C SER A 151 -15.86 6.40 13.35
N GLY A 152 -14.81 5.58 13.21
CA GLY A 152 -14.61 4.68 12.08
C GLY A 152 -14.71 3.21 12.50
N ALA A 153 -14.57 2.30 11.56
CA ALA A 153 -14.56 0.87 11.83
C ALA A 153 -13.79 0.05 10.79
N LEU A 154 -13.47 -1.17 11.17
CA LEU A 154 -13.10 -2.24 10.28
C LEU A 154 -14.33 -3.13 10.06
N GLY A 155 -14.95 -3.06 8.88
CA GLY A 155 -16.08 -3.89 8.49
C GLY A 155 -15.61 -5.24 7.99
N ILE A 156 -16.08 -6.34 8.59
CA ILE A 156 -15.69 -7.69 8.23
C ILE A 156 -16.77 -8.30 7.35
N LEU A 157 -16.44 -8.54 6.09
CA LEU A 157 -17.29 -9.22 5.13
C LEU A 157 -17.00 -10.72 5.17
N ASP A 158 -18.04 -11.53 5.24
CA ASP A 158 -17.92 -12.98 5.15
C ASP A 158 -17.57 -13.45 3.72
N SER A 159 -17.40 -14.75 3.52
CA SER A 159 -17.07 -15.34 2.22
C SER A 159 -18.15 -15.15 1.16
N SER A 160 -19.38 -14.77 1.55
CA SER A 160 -20.44 -14.40 0.61
C SER A 160 -20.35 -12.92 0.17
N GLY A 161 -19.50 -12.13 0.84
CA GLY A 161 -19.33 -10.68 0.63
C GLY A 161 -20.29 -9.83 1.44
N LYS A 162 -20.96 -10.37 2.45
CA LYS A 162 -21.87 -9.63 3.31
C LYS A 162 -21.22 -9.18 4.60
N LEU A 163 -21.56 -7.97 5.05
CA LEU A 163 -21.11 -7.46 6.34
C LEU A 163 -21.62 -8.36 7.47
N SER A 164 -20.70 -9.01 8.15
CA SER A 164 -20.99 -9.94 9.25
C SER A 164 -20.82 -9.29 10.62
N ARG A 165 -19.82 -8.41 10.78
CA ARG A 165 -19.51 -7.69 12.02
C ARG A 165 -18.58 -6.51 11.77
N GLU A 166 -18.36 -5.70 12.81
CA GLU A 166 -17.51 -4.52 12.77
C GLU A 166 -16.60 -4.47 14.01
N ILE A 167 -15.42 -3.92 13.85
CA ILE A 167 -14.53 -3.52 14.94
C ILE A 167 -14.48 -2.00 14.91
N VAL A 168 -15.09 -1.37 15.90
CA VAL A 168 -15.19 0.09 15.99
C VAL A 168 -13.87 0.67 16.48
N VAL A 169 -13.40 1.73 15.82
CA VAL A 169 -12.23 2.53 16.16
C VAL A 169 -12.64 4.00 16.34
N ASP A 170 -11.76 4.79 16.95
CA ASP A 170 -12.13 6.13 17.45
C ASP A 170 -12.16 7.22 16.36
N ALA A 171 -11.67 6.94 15.14
CA ALA A 171 -11.80 7.77 13.94
C ALA A 171 -11.54 6.92 12.69
N HIS A 172 -11.38 7.55 11.51
CA HIS A 172 -11.09 6.84 10.25
C HIS A 172 -9.82 5.98 10.36
N PRO A 173 -9.89 4.66 10.03
CA PRO A 173 -8.72 3.80 9.97
C PRO A 173 -8.09 3.86 8.57
N GLU A 174 -7.04 4.66 8.42
CA GLU A 174 -6.32 4.83 7.13
C GLU A 174 -5.66 3.56 6.62
N SER A 175 -5.05 2.79 7.51
CA SER A 175 -4.47 1.50 7.20
C SER A 175 -4.54 0.56 8.39
N PHE A 176 -4.48 -0.73 8.12
CA PHE A 176 -4.46 -1.73 9.19
C PHE A 176 -3.73 -3.00 8.76
N GLN A 177 -3.21 -3.75 9.72
CA GLN A 177 -2.55 -5.03 9.53
C GLN A 177 -3.10 -6.06 10.50
N LEU A 178 -3.20 -7.31 10.03
CA LEU A 178 -3.64 -8.44 10.86
C LEU A 178 -2.44 -9.35 11.13
N GLU A 179 -2.37 -9.88 12.34
CA GLU A 179 -1.48 -11.00 12.62
C GLU A 179 -1.95 -12.24 11.86
N LYS A 180 -1.01 -12.98 11.27
CA LYS A 180 -1.28 -14.25 10.60
C LYS A 180 -1.43 -15.40 11.59
N THR A 181 -0.69 -15.34 12.70
CA THR A 181 -0.65 -16.38 13.74
C THR A 181 -1.41 -15.98 15.00
N GLY A 182 -1.50 -14.68 15.31
CA GLY A 182 -2.23 -14.13 16.45
C GLY A 182 -3.68 -13.75 16.15
N THR A 183 -4.30 -13.02 17.06
CA THR A 183 -5.68 -12.50 16.90
C THR A 183 -5.73 -10.97 16.87
N ARG A 184 -4.57 -10.29 16.86
CA ARG A 184 -4.55 -8.83 16.88
C ARG A 184 -4.72 -8.25 15.47
N VAL A 185 -5.42 -7.15 15.41
CA VAL A 185 -5.43 -6.23 14.29
C VAL A 185 -4.90 -4.88 14.78
N PHE A 186 -4.00 -4.29 14.03
CA PHE A 186 -3.41 -2.99 14.28
C PHE A 186 -4.03 -2.00 13.30
N ALA A 187 -4.81 -1.05 13.77
CA ALA A 187 -5.44 -0.03 12.95
C ALA A 187 -4.75 1.33 13.20
N ASN A 188 -4.24 1.94 12.15
CA ASN A 188 -3.70 3.29 12.21
C ASN A 188 -4.84 4.30 12.16
N VAL A 189 -4.93 5.17 13.17
CA VAL A 189 -5.98 6.17 13.33
C VAL A 189 -5.32 7.56 13.43
N PRO A 190 -4.96 8.19 12.29
CA PRO A 190 -4.15 9.41 12.27
C PRO A 190 -4.77 10.59 12.99
N ASP A 191 -6.09 10.76 12.94
CA ASP A 191 -6.80 11.84 13.63
C ASP A 191 -6.68 11.76 15.16
N LYS A 192 -6.40 10.57 15.68
CA LYS A 192 -6.10 10.35 17.11
C LYS A 192 -4.60 10.30 17.38
N GLN A 193 -3.77 10.33 16.34
CA GLN A 193 -2.32 10.17 16.41
C GLN A 193 -1.93 8.90 17.17
N GLU A 194 -2.56 7.79 16.83
CA GLU A 194 -2.33 6.51 17.49
C GLU A 194 -2.58 5.30 16.58
N VAL A 195 -2.03 4.17 16.97
CA VAL A 195 -2.43 2.85 16.50
C VAL A 195 -3.37 2.24 17.53
N GLN A 196 -4.56 1.85 17.10
CA GLN A 196 -5.49 1.09 17.93
C GLN A 196 -5.32 -0.39 17.69
N VAL A 197 -5.03 -1.13 18.76
CA VAL A 197 -4.88 -2.58 18.70
C VAL A 197 -6.18 -3.23 19.15
N ALA A 198 -6.74 -4.08 18.31
CA ALA A 198 -7.97 -4.80 18.66
C ALA A 198 -7.78 -6.31 18.59
N ASP A 199 -8.57 -7.04 19.37
CA ASP A 199 -8.77 -8.48 19.20
C ASP A 199 -9.71 -8.69 18.00
N PHE A 200 -9.19 -9.26 16.94
CA PHE A 200 -9.94 -9.47 15.71
C PHE A 200 -11.15 -10.40 15.90
N VAL A 201 -11.08 -11.36 16.80
CA VAL A 201 -12.16 -12.32 17.06
C VAL A 201 -13.25 -11.71 17.95
N LYS A 202 -12.85 -11.04 19.03
CA LYS A 202 -13.77 -10.43 20.00
C LYS A 202 -14.31 -9.08 19.55
N GLY A 203 -13.61 -8.38 18.67
CA GLY A 203 -13.97 -7.03 18.22
C GLY A 203 -13.75 -5.95 19.27
N THR A 204 -12.87 -6.18 20.26
CA THR A 204 -12.62 -5.27 21.36
C THR A 204 -11.24 -4.62 21.25
N ILE A 205 -11.15 -3.32 21.57
CA ILE A 205 -9.87 -2.61 21.65
C ILE A 205 -9.09 -3.13 22.85
N LEU A 206 -7.86 -3.55 22.60
CA LEU A 206 -6.91 -4.05 23.60
C LEU A 206 -5.95 -2.97 24.10
N ALA A 207 -5.50 -2.09 23.17
CA ALA A 207 -4.55 -1.05 23.48
C ALA A 207 -4.65 0.13 22.48
N ARG A 208 -4.08 1.27 22.88
CA ARG A 208 -3.88 2.46 22.05
C ARG A 208 -2.43 2.88 22.19
N TRP A 209 -1.72 2.96 21.07
CA TRP A 209 -0.29 3.28 21.03
C TRP A 209 -0.08 4.63 20.36
N PRO A 210 0.37 5.66 21.08
CA PRO A 210 0.53 6.99 20.50
C PRO A 210 1.67 7.06 19.49
N THR A 211 1.44 7.77 18.37
CA THR A 211 2.44 8.06 17.33
C THR A 211 3.00 9.47 17.53
N THR A 212 3.66 9.73 18.67
CA THR A 212 4.07 11.09 19.09
C THR A 212 5.28 11.64 18.31
N VAL A 213 6.06 10.80 17.66
CA VAL A 213 7.31 11.18 16.95
C VAL A 213 7.01 11.89 15.63
N ALA A 214 5.91 11.52 14.96
CA ALA A 214 5.46 12.12 13.72
C ALA A 214 3.93 12.02 13.61
N ARG A 215 3.36 12.80 12.67
CA ARG A 215 1.91 12.92 12.47
C ARG A 215 1.56 12.62 11.01
N THR A 216 0.24 12.57 10.75
CA THR A 216 -0.27 12.32 9.39
C THR A 216 0.35 11.02 8.86
N CYS A 217 0.14 9.96 9.62
CA CYS A 217 0.68 8.64 9.33
C CYS A 217 -0.37 7.84 8.56
N PHE A 218 0.00 7.27 7.41
CA PHE A 218 -0.95 6.57 6.54
C PHE A 218 -0.57 5.11 6.33
N PRO A 219 0.48 4.73 5.56
CA PRO A 219 0.74 3.34 5.24
C PRO A 219 1.31 2.56 6.43
N MET A 220 1.02 1.25 6.41
CA MET A 220 1.45 0.32 7.45
C MET A 220 1.83 -1.03 6.87
N ALA A 221 2.91 -1.64 7.38
CA ALA A 221 3.25 -3.04 7.15
C ALA A 221 3.68 -3.73 8.44
N LEU A 222 3.62 -5.06 8.47
CA LEU A 222 3.91 -5.87 9.66
C LEU A 222 5.00 -6.90 9.37
N ASP A 223 6.05 -6.88 10.19
CA ASP A 223 7.01 -7.96 10.36
C ASP A 223 6.61 -8.73 11.63
N GLU A 224 5.71 -9.69 11.46
CA GLU A 224 5.19 -10.48 12.57
C GLU A 224 6.28 -11.34 13.22
N ALA A 225 7.24 -11.81 12.43
CA ALA A 225 8.31 -12.68 12.92
C ALA A 225 9.23 -11.99 13.95
N HIS A 226 9.44 -10.69 13.80
CA HIS A 226 10.27 -9.89 14.70
C HIS A 226 9.46 -8.93 15.57
N HIS A 227 8.12 -9.03 15.57
CA HIS A 227 7.23 -8.16 16.34
C HIS A 227 7.42 -6.67 16.02
N ARG A 228 7.51 -6.31 14.72
CA ARG A 228 7.70 -4.92 14.28
C ARG A 228 6.58 -4.47 13.36
N LEU A 229 5.96 -3.36 13.74
CA LEU A 229 4.96 -2.65 12.93
C LEU A 229 5.60 -1.41 12.34
N PHE A 230 5.57 -1.29 11.02
CA PHE A 230 6.11 -0.18 10.26
C PHE A 230 4.99 0.79 9.89
N ILE A 231 5.20 2.09 10.12
CA ILE A 231 4.23 3.13 9.81
C ILE A 231 4.94 4.28 9.12
N GLY A 232 4.47 4.66 7.93
CA GLY A 232 4.96 5.82 7.20
C GLY A 232 4.17 7.07 7.59
N CYS A 233 4.87 8.12 8.04
CA CYS A 233 4.29 9.40 8.43
C CYS A 233 4.80 10.53 7.52
N ARG A 234 4.01 11.62 7.39
CA ARG A 234 4.31 12.75 6.50
C ARG A 234 4.84 14.00 7.21
N ALA A 235 4.61 14.15 8.52
CA ALA A 235 4.91 15.39 9.24
C ALA A 235 5.61 15.15 10.60
N PRO A 236 6.95 15.12 10.65
CA PRO A 236 7.89 15.05 9.54
C PRO A 236 7.82 13.71 8.80
N ALA A 237 8.39 13.66 7.58
CA ALA A 237 8.42 12.43 6.79
C ALA A 237 9.33 11.38 7.45
N ARG A 238 8.74 10.39 8.11
CA ARG A 238 9.46 9.39 8.88
C ARG A 238 8.79 8.03 8.82
N LEU A 239 9.62 6.99 8.76
CA LEU A 239 9.21 5.65 9.15
C LEU A 239 9.27 5.56 10.68
N LEU A 240 8.19 5.14 11.30
CA LEU A 240 8.15 4.71 12.70
C LEU A 240 8.16 3.20 12.75
N VAL A 241 8.93 2.63 13.65
CA VAL A 241 8.97 1.19 13.93
C VAL A 241 8.46 0.99 15.34
N ILE A 242 7.33 0.32 15.47
CA ILE A 242 6.68 0.04 16.76
C ILE A 242 6.89 -1.44 17.10
N ASP A 243 7.34 -1.70 18.31
CA ASP A 243 7.37 -3.04 18.87
C ASP A 243 5.95 -3.48 19.24
N THR A 244 5.45 -4.58 18.65
CA THR A 244 4.05 -5.01 18.80
C THR A 244 3.72 -5.67 20.13
N GLU A 245 4.71 -5.94 20.96
CA GLU A 245 4.47 -6.47 22.32
C GLU A 245 4.32 -5.35 23.35
N SER A 246 5.14 -4.30 23.21
CA SER A 246 5.13 -3.18 24.16
C SER A 246 4.35 -1.95 23.69
N GLY A 247 4.08 -1.82 22.38
CA GLY A 247 3.51 -0.63 21.77
C GLY A 247 4.46 0.56 21.70
N ARG A 248 5.76 0.38 21.97
CA ARG A 248 6.76 1.46 21.98
C ARG A 248 7.36 1.65 20.62
N THR A 249 7.56 2.90 20.21
CA THR A 249 8.40 3.22 19.05
C THR A 249 9.85 2.90 19.42
N VAL A 250 10.46 1.92 18.73
CA VAL A 250 11.82 1.44 18.95
C VAL A 250 12.82 2.03 17.98
N ALA A 251 12.36 2.42 16.77
CA ALA A 251 13.20 3.10 15.79
C ALA A 251 12.39 4.15 15.00
N SER A 252 13.09 5.14 14.47
CA SER A 252 12.53 6.13 13.55
C SER A 252 13.60 6.60 12.58
N THR A 253 13.32 6.58 11.29
CA THR A 253 14.23 7.04 10.24
C THR A 253 13.54 7.95 9.24
N GLU A 254 14.29 8.80 8.55
CA GLU A 254 13.76 9.66 7.49
C GLU A 254 13.40 8.83 6.27
N ILE A 255 12.28 9.17 5.65
CA ILE A 255 11.79 8.58 4.41
C ILE A 255 11.34 9.65 3.43
N VAL A 256 11.03 9.24 2.20
CA VAL A 256 10.37 10.12 1.22
C VAL A 256 9.06 10.67 1.79
N GLY A 257 8.78 11.94 1.51
CA GLY A 257 7.54 12.58 1.96
C GLY A 257 6.33 12.24 1.09
N ASP A 258 5.13 12.58 1.61
CA ASP A 258 3.84 12.30 0.97
C ASP A 258 3.63 10.80 0.68
N THR A 259 4.05 9.94 1.61
CA THR A 259 3.89 8.48 1.49
C THR A 259 2.44 8.06 1.72
N ASP A 260 1.96 7.07 0.93
CA ASP A 260 0.63 6.47 1.03
C ASP A 260 0.69 4.93 1.04
N ASP A 261 1.77 4.36 0.48
CA ASP A 261 2.03 2.94 0.55
C ASP A 261 3.45 2.64 1.02
N LEU A 262 3.57 1.61 1.86
CA LEU A 262 4.83 0.97 2.21
C LEU A 262 4.65 -0.56 2.30
N PHE A 263 5.68 -1.29 1.96
CA PHE A 263 5.65 -2.75 1.92
C PHE A 263 6.88 -3.33 2.60
N TYR A 264 6.71 -4.44 3.32
CA TYR A 264 7.79 -5.21 3.89
C TYR A 264 8.03 -6.48 3.08
N ASP A 265 9.22 -6.60 2.52
CA ASP A 265 9.73 -7.80 1.86
C ASP A 265 10.50 -8.65 2.88
N ALA A 266 9.81 -9.62 3.46
CA ALA A 266 10.39 -10.48 4.48
C ALA A 266 11.54 -11.36 3.93
N ALA A 267 11.51 -11.72 2.64
CA ALA A 267 12.55 -12.54 2.03
C ALA A 267 13.89 -11.82 1.94
N ARG A 268 13.86 -10.47 1.84
CA ARG A 268 15.06 -9.62 1.73
C ARG A 268 15.28 -8.77 2.97
N SER A 269 14.40 -8.84 3.97
CA SER A 269 14.37 -7.95 5.14
C SER A 269 14.43 -6.49 4.70
N ARG A 270 13.50 -6.10 3.81
CA ARG A 270 13.53 -4.79 3.16
C ARG A 270 12.18 -4.11 3.20
N ILE A 271 12.19 -2.78 3.37
CA ILE A 271 10.99 -1.96 3.32
C ILE A 271 11.08 -1.08 2.08
N TYR A 272 10.00 -1.07 1.27
CA TYR A 272 9.81 -0.14 0.17
C TYR A 272 8.77 0.90 0.59
N VAL A 273 9.13 2.19 0.48
CA VAL A 273 8.26 3.32 0.81
C VAL A 273 8.04 4.13 -0.46
N ILE A 274 6.80 4.26 -0.90
CA ILE A 274 6.44 5.04 -2.08
C ILE A 274 5.94 6.42 -1.63
N GLY A 275 6.51 7.50 -2.18
CA GLY A 275 6.14 8.84 -1.75
C GLY A 275 5.90 9.82 -2.88
N GLY A 276 4.82 10.58 -2.77
CA GLY A 276 4.35 11.54 -3.77
C GLY A 276 5.29 12.71 -4.04
N GLN A 277 6.34 12.88 -3.22
CA GLN A 277 7.45 13.79 -3.54
C GLN A 277 8.27 13.33 -4.76
N GLY A 278 7.99 12.15 -5.31
CA GLY A 278 8.59 11.66 -6.54
C GLY A 278 9.77 10.72 -6.31
N PHE A 279 9.69 9.89 -5.27
CA PHE A 279 10.70 8.87 -5.00
C PHE A 279 10.10 7.59 -4.39
N ILE A 280 10.85 6.50 -4.53
CA ILE A 280 10.69 5.27 -3.76
C ILE A 280 11.95 5.07 -2.94
N ASP A 281 11.79 5.00 -1.63
CA ASP A 281 12.88 4.60 -0.73
C ASP A 281 12.92 3.08 -0.57
N ALA A 282 14.13 2.51 -0.60
CA ALA A 282 14.37 1.16 -0.16
C ALA A 282 15.21 1.19 1.14
N LEU A 283 14.66 0.64 2.22
CA LEU A 283 15.34 0.56 3.50
C LEU A 283 15.69 -0.90 3.82
N GLN A 284 16.94 -1.16 4.17
CA GLN A 284 17.38 -2.46 4.63
C GLN A 284 17.20 -2.56 6.14
N GLN A 285 16.46 -3.53 6.60
CA GLN A 285 16.43 -3.95 8.00
C GLN A 285 17.74 -4.73 8.29
N LYS A 286 18.62 -4.16 9.10
CA LYS A 286 19.86 -4.80 9.52
C LYS A 286 19.63 -5.78 10.67
N ASP A 287 18.75 -5.40 11.55
CA ASP A 287 18.17 -6.16 12.63
C ASP A 287 16.79 -5.55 12.98
N PRO A 288 16.01 -6.11 13.91
CA PRO A 288 14.67 -5.60 14.21
C PRO A 288 14.56 -4.12 14.58
N ASP A 289 15.65 -3.50 15.05
CA ASP A 289 15.66 -2.12 15.55
C ASP A 289 16.52 -1.16 14.73
N HIS A 290 17.24 -1.65 13.70
CA HIS A 290 18.13 -0.82 12.87
C HIS A 290 17.81 -0.91 11.39
N TYR A 291 17.58 0.26 10.79
CA TYR A 291 17.16 0.42 9.39
C TYR A 291 18.04 1.43 8.69
N GLU A 292 18.50 1.09 7.49
CA GLU A 292 19.36 1.93 6.66
C GLU A 292 18.71 2.13 5.28
N ARG A 293 18.57 3.38 4.82
CA ARG A 293 18.14 3.65 3.45
C ARG A 293 19.27 3.29 2.49
N ILE A 294 19.07 2.23 1.72
CA ILE A 294 20.04 1.72 0.75
C ILE A 294 19.85 2.30 -0.65
N ALA A 295 18.65 2.84 -0.95
CA ALA A 295 18.36 3.46 -2.24
C ALA A 295 17.22 4.47 -2.14
N HIS A 296 17.21 5.40 -3.10
CA HIS A 296 16.23 6.48 -3.27
C HIS A 296 15.99 6.65 -4.77
N TYR A 297 14.97 5.95 -5.31
CA TYR A 297 14.70 5.89 -6.74
C TYR A 297 13.75 7.00 -7.15
N ALA A 298 14.14 7.80 -8.15
CA ALA A 298 13.27 8.83 -8.68
C ALA A 298 12.04 8.23 -9.40
N THR A 299 10.88 8.81 -9.17
CA THR A 299 9.62 8.53 -9.85
C THR A 299 8.95 9.83 -10.27
N PRO A 300 7.99 9.82 -11.19
CA PRO A 300 7.19 11.01 -11.47
C PRO A 300 6.48 11.53 -10.22
N PRO A 301 6.40 12.86 -10.00
CA PRO A 301 5.76 13.45 -8.83
C PRO A 301 4.31 13.00 -8.66
N GLY A 302 3.90 12.76 -7.41
CA GLY A 302 2.57 12.26 -7.05
C GLY A 302 2.41 10.75 -7.08
N THR A 303 3.44 10.00 -7.50
CA THR A 303 3.52 8.56 -7.34
C THR A 303 3.66 8.25 -5.85
N ARG A 304 2.56 7.82 -5.21
CA ARG A 304 2.53 7.60 -3.75
C ARG A 304 1.98 6.24 -3.35
N THR A 305 1.26 5.59 -4.27
CA THR A 305 0.62 4.29 -4.07
C THR A 305 1.20 3.23 -4.99
N GLY A 306 1.07 1.98 -4.61
CA GLY A 306 1.60 0.86 -5.37
C GLY A 306 1.18 -0.50 -4.82
N LEU A 307 1.93 -1.53 -5.22
CA LEU A 307 1.74 -2.90 -4.73
C LEU A 307 3.05 -3.67 -4.83
N PHE A 308 3.50 -4.25 -3.74
CA PHE A 308 4.57 -5.25 -3.75
C PHE A 308 3.97 -6.65 -3.82
N VAL A 309 4.43 -7.46 -4.77
CA VAL A 309 4.00 -8.83 -5.01
C VAL A 309 5.17 -9.77 -4.68
N PRO A 310 5.21 -10.31 -3.45
CA PRO A 310 6.34 -11.14 -2.98
C PRO A 310 6.59 -12.37 -3.85
N GLU A 311 5.53 -13.00 -4.35
CA GLU A 311 5.57 -14.21 -5.19
C GLU A 311 6.37 -14.00 -6.48
N TRP A 312 6.40 -12.78 -6.98
CA TRP A 312 7.13 -12.42 -8.19
C TRP A 312 8.39 -11.61 -7.91
N GLY A 313 8.57 -11.14 -6.67
CA GLY A 313 9.61 -10.17 -6.33
C GLY A 313 9.45 -8.88 -7.14
N LYS A 314 8.22 -8.39 -7.31
CA LYS A 314 7.90 -7.21 -8.12
C LYS A 314 7.23 -6.13 -7.30
N LEU A 315 7.59 -4.87 -7.58
CA LEU A 315 6.90 -3.69 -7.07
C LEU A 315 6.28 -2.93 -8.25
N PHE A 316 4.99 -2.64 -8.11
CA PHE A 316 4.25 -1.77 -9.03
C PHE A 316 4.00 -0.42 -8.34
N ALA A 317 4.19 0.68 -9.06
CA ALA A 317 3.91 2.03 -8.55
C ALA A 317 2.99 2.77 -9.53
N ALA A 318 1.93 3.40 -8.99
CA ALA A 318 0.92 4.07 -9.81
C ALA A 318 1.27 5.56 -9.97
N VAL A 319 1.51 5.96 -11.21
CA VAL A 319 1.81 7.35 -11.59
C VAL A 319 0.49 8.06 -11.94
N PRO A 320 0.15 9.18 -11.27
CA PRO A 320 -1.05 9.96 -11.58
C PRO A 320 -0.86 10.83 -12.83
N HIS A 321 -1.97 11.21 -13.46
CA HIS A 321 -1.96 12.30 -14.44
C HIS A 321 -1.81 13.66 -13.75
N ARG A 322 -0.84 14.47 -14.22
CA ARG A 322 -0.61 15.84 -13.73
C ARG A 322 -0.05 16.74 -14.84
N GLY A 323 -0.85 17.62 -15.38
CA GLY A 323 -0.42 18.47 -16.48
C GLY A 323 0.01 17.66 -17.71
N GLU A 324 1.28 17.71 -18.08
CA GLU A 324 1.84 16.90 -19.19
C GLU A 324 2.24 15.48 -18.79
N GLN A 325 2.35 15.20 -17.48
CA GLN A 325 2.64 13.87 -16.95
C GLN A 325 1.44 12.95 -17.19
N ARG A 326 1.65 11.85 -17.89
CA ARG A 326 0.60 10.86 -18.19
C ARG A 326 0.50 9.80 -17.10
N SER A 327 -0.71 9.27 -16.91
CA SER A 327 -0.91 8.11 -16.01
C SER A 327 -0.27 6.86 -16.60
N GLU A 328 0.43 6.13 -15.73
CA GLU A 328 1.06 4.85 -16.05
C GLU A 328 1.29 4.02 -14.80
N ILE A 329 1.59 2.75 -14.96
CA ILE A 329 2.14 1.89 -13.90
C ILE A 329 3.62 1.65 -14.20
N LEU A 330 4.45 1.90 -13.20
CA LEU A 330 5.86 1.52 -13.22
C LEU A 330 6.00 0.13 -12.61
N GLU A 331 6.66 -0.78 -13.32
CA GLU A 331 6.96 -2.12 -12.83
C GLU A 331 8.45 -2.26 -12.54
N TYR A 332 8.78 -2.67 -11.32
CA TYR A 332 10.15 -2.90 -10.87
C TYR A 332 10.36 -4.35 -10.47
N ASP A 333 11.55 -4.90 -10.76
CA ASP A 333 12.03 -6.11 -10.10
C ASP A 333 12.70 -5.72 -8.78
N ALA A 334 12.35 -6.41 -7.69
CA ALA A 334 13.04 -6.34 -6.41
C ALA A 334 14.21 -7.34 -6.39
N LYS A 335 15.43 -6.81 -6.20
CA LYS A 335 16.69 -7.56 -6.24
C LYS A 335 17.35 -7.68 -4.88
#